data_af3c52c02697b132587c9e14dd647601
#
_entry.id   af3c52c02697b132587c9e14dd647601
#
_cell.length_a   1.000
_cell.length_b   1.000
_cell.length_c   1.000
_cell.angle_alpha   90.00
_cell.angle_beta   90.00
_cell.angle_gamma   90.00
#
_symmetry.space_group_name_H-M   'P 1'
#
loop_
_entity.id
_entity.type
_entity.pdbx_description
1 polymer ?
#
loop_
_entity_poly.entity_id
_entity_poly.type
_entity_poly.pdbx_seq_one_letter_code
_entity_poly.pdbx_strand_id
1 'polypeptide(L)'
;GDNTPGVSTNKANQNMNMPTAIMPEVVKNAINGLEFPKIKGGSSYVVTHMADNAVNFSSEWDDNLQSQRWTCYFYCESNKGGNVGRLGDFINDPDLAKYYPGITEFAETPYKNSGYDRGHLIASHERQVSAVSNKQTFYFTNMQPQYSTFNQNKGIWYAMEQQNLKQNISGRDTLFVVKGGTIENGNVIEYVKNRSHIKPSEYVKQPHDGYIPVPKYFFVAFLEKKYNKDTDSFKYNAFGYWFLHENKAFEKTDKLGNYVVNIKTLEDKTGIDFFCNLPDEIEKEVENVDAEVIKKLWGFK
;
A
#
# COMPACT_ATOMS: atom_id res chain seq x y z
N GLY A 1 20.45 23.43 7.45
CA GLY A 1 19.02 23.32 7.37
C GLY A 1 18.60 21.97 7.86
N ASP A 2 17.65 21.95 8.76
CA ASP A 2 17.15 20.76 9.41
C ASP A 2 16.48 19.87 8.36
N ASN A 3 17.09 18.75 8.04
CA ASN A 3 16.63 17.79 7.04
C ASN A 3 15.65 16.75 7.62
N THR A 4 15.03 17.05 8.76
CA THR A 4 14.00 16.18 9.29
C THR A 4 12.82 16.20 8.33
N PRO A 5 12.26 15.04 7.89
CA PRO A 5 10.97 15.01 7.21
C PRO A 5 9.96 15.62 8.18
N GLY A 6 9.72 16.87 8.01
CA GLY A 6 9.23 17.63 9.13
C GLY A 6 7.91 18.27 8.87
N VAL A 7 7.66 19.17 9.66
CA VAL A 7 6.48 20.02 9.68
C VAL A 7 6.60 21.03 8.55
N SER A 8 5.60 21.11 7.69
CA SER A 8 5.50 22.15 6.67
C SER A 8 5.36 23.52 7.35
N THR A 9 5.98 24.54 6.77
CA THR A 9 5.72 25.94 7.15
C THR A 9 4.38 26.45 6.64
N ASN A 10 3.68 25.67 5.81
CA ASN A 10 2.35 26.01 5.33
C ASN A 10 1.32 25.84 6.46
N LYS A 11 0.70 26.93 6.86
CA LYS A 11 -0.31 26.93 7.95
C LYS A 11 -1.58 26.15 7.60
N ALA A 12 -1.88 25.94 6.31
CA ALA A 12 -3.05 25.18 5.87
C ALA A 12 -2.80 23.64 5.88
N ASN A 13 -1.52 23.24 5.84
CA ASN A 13 -1.12 21.84 5.91
C ASN A 13 0.28 21.71 6.52
N GLN A 14 0.33 21.50 7.83
CA GLN A 14 1.58 21.45 8.59
C GLN A 14 2.28 20.09 8.54
N ASN A 15 1.58 19.03 8.23
CA ASN A 15 2.13 17.66 8.22
C ASN A 15 2.39 17.10 6.81
N MET A 16 2.27 17.91 5.77
CA MET A 16 2.56 17.47 4.40
C MET A 16 4.01 16.98 4.26
N ASN A 17 4.20 16.04 3.33
CA ASN A 17 5.54 15.56 3.01
C ASN A 17 6.39 16.66 2.38
N MET A 18 7.66 16.71 2.81
CA MET A 18 8.66 17.65 2.29
C MET A 18 9.79 16.87 1.63
N PRO A 19 10.33 17.37 0.49
CA PRO A 19 11.46 16.74 -0.16
C PRO A 19 12.71 16.73 0.74
N THR A 20 13.49 15.68 0.65
CA THR A 20 14.82 15.59 1.28
C THR A 20 15.90 15.48 0.20
N ALA A 21 17.14 15.81 0.55
CA ALA A 21 18.26 15.82 -0.39
C ALA A 21 18.56 14.45 -1.01
N ILE A 22 18.28 13.37 -0.29
CA ILE A 22 18.53 12.01 -0.76
C ILE A 22 17.48 11.49 -1.75
N MET A 23 16.33 12.14 -1.85
CA MET A 23 15.26 11.71 -2.75
C MET A 23 15.63 11.97 -4.22
N PRO A 24 15.42 10.99 -5.11
CA PRO A 24 15.47 11.24 -6.55
C PRO A 24 14.40 12.24 -6.97
N GLU A 25 14.62 12.91 -8.10
CA GLU A 25 13.65 13.92 -8.61
C GLU A 25 12.25 13.32 -8.81
N VAL A 26 12.17 12.08 -9.32
CA VAL A 26 10.88 11.40 -9.51
C VAL A 26 10.12 11.25 -8.19
N VAL A 27 10.82 10.99 -7.11
CA VAL A 27 10.23 10.87 -5.76
C VAL A 27 9.84 12.26 -5.23
N LYS A 28 10.73 13.25 -5.35
CA LYS A 28 10.42 14.64 -4.93
C LYS A 28 9.15 15.17 -5.59
N ASN A 29 8.93 14.84 -6.84
CA ASN A 29 7.74 15.26 -7.59
C ASN A 29 6.47 14.50 -7.20
N ALA A 30 6.61 13.28 -6.66
CA ALA A 30 5.49 12.39 -6.34
C ALA A 30 4.95 12.56 -4.91
N ILE A 31 5.81 12.89 -3.94
CA ILE A 31 5.50 12.80 -2.50
C ILE A 31 4.40 13.73 -2.00
N ASN A 32 4.00 14.71 -2.80
CA ASN A 32 2.88 15.61 -2.50
C ASN A 32 1.53 15.07 -2.98
N GLY A 33 1.51 13.93 -3.67
CA GLY A 33 0.28 13.25 -4.06
C GLY A 33 -0.58 12.91 -2.85
N LEU A 34 -1.90 12.98 -3.00
CA LEU A 34 -2.82 12.73 -1.88
C LEU A 34 -2.80 11.26 -1.42
N GLU A 35 -2.32 10.34 -2.25
CA GLU A 35 -2.15 8.93 -1.89
C GLU A 35 -1.05 8.70 -0.87
N PHE A 36 -0.08 9.61 -0.75
CA PHE A 36 1.09 9.41 0.09
C PHE A 36 0.78 9.54 1.58
N PRO A 37 1.12 8.52 2.38
CA PRO A 37 1.22 8.66 3.81
C PRO A 37 2.43 9.54 4.18
N LYS A 38 2.51 9.95 5.44
CA LYS A 38 3.72 10.60 5.96
C LYS A 38 4.91 9.65 5.86
N ILE A 39 5.94 10.09 5.18
CA ILE A 39 7.17 9.32 5.01
C ILE A 39 7.91 9.23 6.35
N LYS A 40 8.30 8.02 6.73
CA LYS A 40 9.06 7.79 7.96
C LYS A 40 10.54 8.20 7.79
N GLY A 41 11.14 7.84 6.67
CA GLY A 41 12.57 8.09 6.43
C GLY A 41 13.49 7.17 7.26
N GLY A 42 14.67 7.65 7.63
CA GLY A 42 15.66 6.84 8.34
C GLY A 42 16.23 5.75 7.45
N SER A 43 16.06 4.47 7.85
CA SER A 43 16.47 3.31 7.05
C SER A 43 15.47 2.93 5.96
N SER A 44 14.43 3.71 5.76
CA SER A 44 13.44 3.49 4.72
C SER A 44 13.53 4.51 3.60
N TYR A 45 13.23 4.05 2.39
CA TYR A 45 13.45 4.80 1.16
C TYR A 45 12.21 4.71 0.28
N VAL A 46 11.74 5.85 -0.20
CA VAL A 46 10.61 5.88 -1.13
C VAL A 46 11.09 5.54 -2.54
N VAL A 47 10.43 4.56 -3.15
CA VAL A 47 10.59 4.26 -4.57
C VAL A 47 9.29 4.60 -5.30
N THR A 48 9.40 5.29 -6.42
CA THR A 48 8.27 5.69 -7.27
C THR A 48 8.45 5.12 -8.66
N HIS A 49 7.41 4.43 -9.15
CA HIS A 49 7.40 3.83 -10.48
C HIS A 49 6.56 4.68 -11.43
N MET A 50 7.14 5.01 -12.56
CA MET A 50 6.46 5.77 -13.62
C MET A 50 6.04 4.84 -14.76
N ALA A 51 4.82 5.01 -15.25
CA ALA A 51 4.31 4.34 -16.42
C ALA A 51 3.37 5.26 -17.16
N ASP A 52 3.44 5.26 -18.50
CA ASP A 52 2.53 6.03 -19.35
C ASP A 52 2.54 7.53 -19.02
N ASN A 53 3.71 8.09 -18.71
CA ASN A 53 3.94 9.49 -18.33
C ASN A 53 3.24 9.93 -17.02
N ALA A 54 2.93 8.99 -16.15
CA ALA A 54 2.31 9.25 -14.85
C ALA A 54 2.90 8.36 -13.76
N VAL A 55 2.66 8.73 -12.51
CA VAL A 55 3.00 7.86 -11.38
C VAL A 55 2.09 6.63 -11.41
N ASN A 56 2.69 5.44 -11.41
CA ASN A 56 1.97 4.18 -11.34
C ASN A 56 1.66 3.79 -9.89
N PHE A 57 2.69 3.68 -9.10
CA PHE A 57 2.58 3.49 -7.65
C PHE A 57 3.92 3.80 -6.97
N SER A 58 3.87 3.98 -5.66
CA SER A 58 5.05 4.23 -4.83
C SER A 58 5.02 3.37 -3.58
N SER A 59 6.20 3.09 -3.02
CA SER A 59 6.34 2.32 -1.78
C SER A 59 7.43 2.94 -0.91
N GLU A 60 7.31 2.78 0.40
CA GLU A 60 8.40 3.11 1.32
C GLU A 60 9.05 1.80 1.79
N TRP A 61 10.23 1.51 1.24
CA TRP A 61 11.01 0.31 1.51
C TRP A 61 11.89 0.49 2.75
N ASP A 62 11.71 -0.38 3.74
CA ASP A 62 12.61 -0.44 4.89
C ASP A 62 13.72 -1.45 4.62
N ASP A 63 14.95 -0.95 4.45
CA ASP A 63 16.09 -1.77 4.07
C ASP A 63 16.58 -2.67 5.22
N ASN A 64 16.35 -2.27 6.47
CA ASN A 64 16.68 -3.10 7.63
C ASN A 64 15.70 -4.27 7.80
N LEU A 65 14.42 -4.04 7.51
CA LEU A 65 13.36 -5.04 7.64
C LEU A 65 13.15 -5.85 6.36
N GLN A 66 13.73 -5.40 5.24
CA GLN A 66 13.56 -6.04 3.92
C GLN A 66 12.09 -6.19 3.52
N SER A 67 11.34 -5.12 3.74
CA SER A 67 9.92 -5.03 3.39
C SER A 67 9.49 -3.58 3.29
N GLN A 68 8.44 -3.33 2.54
CA GLN A 68 7.82 -2.02 2.43
C GLN A 68 6.86 -1.78 3.59
N ARG A 69 6.80 -0.53 4.06
CA ARG A 69 5.83 -0.08 5.06
C ARG A 69 4.44 0.03 4.50
N TRP A 70 4.37 0.46 3.23
CA TRP A 70 3.13 0.64 2.49
C TRP A 70 3.45 0.73 0.99
N THR A 71 2.43 0.50 0.19
CA THR A 71 2.36 0.84 -1.23
C THR A 71 1.17 1.76 -1.43
N CYS A 72 1.36 2.87 -2.14
CA CYS A 72 0.29 3.81 -2.43
C CYS A 72 0.14 4.07 -3.93
N TYR A 73 -1.08 4.34 -4.34
CA TYR A 73 -1.43 4.57 -5.74
C TYR A 73 -2.79 5.25 -5.83
N PHE A 74 -3.20 5.56 -7.04
CA PHE A 74 -4.53 6.13 -7.28
C PHE A 74 -5.18 5.52 -8.51
N TYR A 75 -6.51 5.54 -8.51
CA TYR A 75 -7.32 5.31 -9.69
C TYR A 75 -7.87 6.63 -10.21
N CYS A 76 -7.77 6.80 -11.52
CA CYS A 76 -8.47 7.85 -12.26
C CYS A 76 -8.95 7.27 -13.60
N GLU A 77 -9.71 8.02 -14.34
CA GLU A 77 -10.27 7.54 -15.61
C GLU A 77 -9.20 7.02 -16.58
N SER A 78 -8.02 7.65 -16.63
CA SER A 78 -6.95 7.29 -17.58
C SER A 78 -6.17 6.02 -17.22
N ASN A 79 -6.17 5.59 -15.96
CA ASN A 79 -5.37 4.42 -15.53
C ASN A 79 -6.20 3.22 -15.10
N LYS A 80 -7.52 3.33 -15.16
CA LYS A 80 -8.44 2.25 -14.81
C LYS A 80 -8.85 1.46 -16.05
N GLY A 81 -9.10 0.16 -15.86
CA GLY A 81 -9.51 -0.72 -16.95
C GLY A 81 -8.31 -1.29 -17.72
N GLY A 82 -8.55 -1.55 -19.00
CA GLY A 82 -7.58 -2.25 -19.84
C GLY A 82 -7.66 -3.76 -19.71
N ASN A 83 -6.85 -4.47 -20.49
CA ASN A 83 -6.92 -5.94 -20.59
C ASN A 83 -5.59 -6.59 -20.98
N VAL A 84 -4.47 -5.96 -20.66
CA VAL A 84 -3.16 -6.52 -21.04
C VAL A 84 -2.84 -7.86 -20.37
N GLY A 85 -3.58 -8.22 -19.31
CA GLY A 85 -3.37 -9.47 -18.58
C GLY A 85 -2.23 -9.39 -17.57
N ARG A 86 -1.70 -10.55 -17.20
CA ARG A 86 -0.59 -10.69 -16.25
C ARG A 86 0.70 -10.87 -17.04
N LEU A 87 1.48 -9.82 -17.19
CA LEU A 87 2.66 -9.76 -18.07
C LEU A 87 3.98 -9.73 -17.32
N GLY A 88 3.96 -9.55 -16.00
CA GLY A 88 5.17 -9.41 -15.21
C GLY A 88 5.76 -10.73 -14.74
N ASP A 89 7.05 -10.67 -14.45
CA ASP A 89 7.79 -11.70 -13.74
C ASP A 89 8.13 -11.17 -12.34
N PHE A 90 8.14 -12.06 -11.34
CA PHE A 90 8.53 -11.70 -9.98
C PHE A 90 10.03 -11.47 -9.93
N ILE A 91 10.43 -10.22 -9.85
CA ILE A 91 11.83 -9.78 -9.86
C ILE A 91 12.09 -8.71 -8.80
N ASN A 92 13.38 -8.52 -8.47
CA ASN A 92 13.81 -7.36 -7.71
C ASN A 92 13.45 -6.07 -8.44
N ASP A 93 13.19 -5.02 -7.66
CA ASP A 93 12.78 -3.73 -8.19
C ASP A 93 13.98 -3.00 -8.82
N PRO A 94 14.02 -2.81 -10.14
CA PRO A 94 15.14 -2.13 -10.78
C PRO A 94 15.25 -0.65 -10.38
N ASP A 95 14.16 -0.01 -10.00
CA ASP A 95 14.15 1.39 -9.60
C ASP A 95 14.76 1.58 -8.20
N LEU A 96 14.57 0.64 -7.30
CA LEU A 96 15.19 0.69 -5.97
C LEU A 96 16.73 0.69 -6.09
N ALA A 97 17.28 -0.26 -6.84
CA ALA A 97 18.71 -0.35 -7.06
C ALA A 97 19.26 0.86 -7.83
N LYS A 98 18.53 1.36 -8.83
CA LYS A 98 18.94 2.49 -9.64
C LYS A 98 19.06 3.79 -8.84
N TYR A 99 18.09 4.06 -7.98
CA TYR A 99 18.02 5.34 -7.26
C TYR A 99 18.72 5.33 -5.91
N TYR A 100 18.94 4.15 -5.33
CA TYR A 100 19.59 3.99 -4.03
C TYR A 100 20.73 2.96 -4.11
N PRO A 101 21.86 3.34 -4.74
CA PRO A 101 23.01 2.45 -4.83
C PRO A 101 23.46 2.01 -3.43
N GLY A 102 23.69 0.73 -3.26
CA GLY A 102 24.05 0.15 -1.95
C GLY A 102 22.88 -0.52 -1.23
N ILE A 103 21.64 -0.28 -1.63
CA ILE A 103 20.52 -1.08 -1.19
C ILE A 103 20.54 -2.40 -1.96
N THR A 104 20.54 -3.50 -1.21
CA THR A 104 20.56 -4.84 -1.78
C THR A 104 19.23 -5.51 -1.52
N GLU A 105 18.48 -5.82 -2.58
CA GLU A 105 17.32 -6.68 -2.48
C GLU A 105 17.75 -8.16 -2.36
N PHE A 106 16.94 -9.07 -2.85
CA PHE A 106 17.15 -10.49 -2.62
C PHE A 106 18.12 -11.10 -3.62
N ALA A 107 19.13 -11.86 -3.13
CA ALA A 107 19.97 -12.68 -3.98
C ALA A 107 19.18 -13.83 -4.63
N GLU A 108 18.17 -14.33 -3.92
CA GLU A 108 17.19 -15.29 -4.41
C GLU A 108 15.82 -14.97 -3.83
N THR A 109 14.74 -15.47 -4.45
CA THR A 109 13.40 -15.23 -3.93
C THR A 109 13.22 -15.82 -2.52
N PRO A 110 12.80 -15.01 -1.53
CA PRO A 110 12.59 -15.50 -0.17
C PRO A 110 11.31 -16.37 -0.05
N TYR A 111 10.47 -16.38 -1.07
CA TYR A 111 9.15 -17.03 -1.05
C TYR A 111 9.18 -18.52 -1.33
N LYS A 112 10.23 -19.02 -2.00
CA LYS A 112 10.33 -20.42 -2.42
C LYS A 112 10.25 -21.35 -1.21
N ASN A 113 9.30 -22.27 -1.23
CA ASN A 113 9.03 -23.21 -0.13
C ASN A 113 8.80 -22.54 1.23
N SER A 114 8.42 -21.27 1.26
CA SER A 114 8.16 -20.52 2.49
C SER A 114 6.81 -20.87 3.14
N GLY A 115 5.89 -21.42 2.38
CA GLY A 115 4.50 -21.63 2.80
C GLY A 115 3.59 -20.41 2.55
N TYR A 116 4.15 -19.35 1.94
CA TYR A 116 3.42 -18.12 1.67
C TYR A 116 3.43 -17.80 0.18
N ASP A 117 2.35 -17.17 -0.26
CA ASP A 117 2.27 -16.58 -1.59
C ASP A 117 3.07 -15.28 -1.66
N ARG A 118 3.47 -14.92 -2.86
CA ARG A 118 3.92 -13.58 -3.23
C ARG A 118 2.68 -12.69 -3.34
N GLY A 119 2.27 -12.11 -2.22
CA GLY A 119 1.06 -11.31 -2.12
C GLY A 119 1.28 -9.91 -2.68
N HIS A 120 0.55 -9.55 -3.75
CA HIS A 120 0.55 -8.20 -4.29
C HIS A 120 -0.10 -7.22 -3.32
N LEU A 121 0.47 -6.02 -3.17
CA LEU A 121 -0.22 -4.90 -2.55
C LEU A 121 -1.11 -4.21 -3.59
N ILE A 122 -0.56 -3.52 -4.59
CA ILE A 122 -1.36 -3.18 -5.76
C ILE A 122 -1.48 -4.43 -6.65
N ALA A 123 -2.71 -4.84 -6.94
CA ALA A 123 -2.95 -6.07 -7.68
C ALA A 123 -2.62 -5.90 -9.18
N SER A 124 -2.21 -6.99 -9.82
CA SER A 124 -1.96 -7.02 -11.26
C SER A 124 -3.15 -6.52 -12.07
N HIS A 125 -4.36 -6.97 -11.75
CA HIS A 125 -5.56 -6.55 -12.48
C HIS A 125 -6.02 -5.13 -12.14
N GLU A 126 -5.43 -4.45 -11.18
CA GLU A 126 -5.62 -3.02 -10.97
C GLU A 126 -4.79 -2.18 -11.96
N ARG A 127 -3.86 -2.77 -12.68
CA ARG A 127 -2.99 -2.12 -13.66
C ARG A 127 -2.92 -2.92 -14.95
N GLN A 128 -3.99 -2.87 -15.73
CA GLN A 128 -4.09 -3.56 -17.02
C GLN A 128 -4.18 -2.60 -18.21
N VAL A 129 -3.98 -1.32 -17.98
CA VAL A 129 -4.05 -0.29 -19.03
C VAL A 129 -2.84 -0.33 -19.96
N SER A 130 -1.68 -0.76 -19.49
CA SER A 130 -0.48 -0.93 -20.30
C SER A 130 0.41 -2.06 -19.79
N ALA A 131 1.27 -2.58 -20.68
CA ALA A 131 2.25 -3.61 -20.33
C ALA A 131 3.23 -3.10 -19.25
N VAL A 132 3.71 -1.87 -19.38
CA VAL A 132 4.66 -1.26 -18.44
C VAL A 132 4.04 -1.17 -17.05
N SER A 133 2.83 -0.62 -16.94
CA SER A 133 2.16 -0.47 -15.64
C SER A 133 1.89 -1.82 -14.97
N ASN A 134 1.52 -2.84 -15.76
CA ASN A 134 1.26 -4.17 -15.25
C ASN A 134 2.53 -4.87 -14.75
N LYS A 135 3.60 -4.84 -15.55
CA LYS A 135 4.87 -5.51 -15.21
C LYS A 135 5.46 -5.01 -13.90
N GLN A 136 5.32 -3.72 -13.60
CA GLN A 136 5.83 -3.11 -12.36
C GLN A 136 5.15 -3.68 -11.11
N THR A 137 3.90 -4.13 -11.21
CA THR A 137 3.18 -4.71 -10.05
C THR A 137 3.78 -6.04 -9.59
N PHE A 138 4.68 -6.65 -10.37
CA PHE A 138 5.37 -7.90 -10.02
C PHE A 138 6.72 -7.70 -9.33
N TYR A 139 7.16 -6.47 -9.09
CA TYR A 139 8.38 -6.19 -8.33
C TYR A 139 8.24 -6.64 -6.88
N PHE A 140 9.31 -7.20 -6.30
CA PHE A 140 9.28 -7.64 -4.90
C PHE A 140 8.98 -6.50 -3.92
N THR A 141 9.26 -5.24 -4.26
CA THR A 141 8.83 -4.08 -3.46
C THR A 141 7.32 -3.91 -3.38
N ASN A 142 6.56 -4.62 -4.21
CA ASN A 142 5.09 -4.68 -4.16
C ASN A 142 4.57 -6.00 -3.57
N MET A 143 5.44 -6.83 -3.01
CA MET A 143 5.08 -8.14 -2.47
C MET A 143 5.26 -8.20 -0.97
N GLN A 144 4.35 -8.91 -0.29
CA GLN A 144 4.51 -9.33 1.09
C GLN A 144 4.02 -10.77 1.25
N PRO A 145 4.58 -11.56 2.18
CA PRO A 145 4.13 -12.94 2.38
C PRO A 145 2.67 -12.98 2.82
N GLN A 146 1.87 -13.76 2.10
CA GLN A 146 0.46 -13.95 2.41
C GLN A 146 0.11 -15.43 2.36
N TYR A 147 -0.71 -15.90 3.29
CA TYR A 147 -1.32 -17.22 3.18
C TYR A 147 -2.15 -17.30 1.90
N SER A 148 -2.13 -18.44 1.21
CA SER A 148 -2.94 -18.64 0.00
C SER A 148 -4.43 -18.49 0.25
N THR A 149 -4.91 -18.92 1.40
CA THR A 149 -6.30 -18.77 1.85
C THR A 149 -6.72 -17.32 2.08
N PHE A 150 -5.76 -16.42 2.32
CA PHE A 150 -5.97 -15.00 2.45
C PHE A 150 -5.90 -14.29 1.10
N ASN A 151 -4.95 -14.66 0.26
CA ASN A 151 -4.56 -13.97 -0.97
C ASN A 151 -5.36 -14.39 -2.20
N GLN A 152 -5.65 -15.69 -2.34
CA GLN A 152 -6.23 -16.26 -3.56
C GLN A 152 -7.76 -16.22 -3.54
N ASN A 153 -8.36 -16.65 -4.65
CA ASN A 153 -9.81 -16.77 -4.78
C ASN A 153 -10.43 -17.41 -3.53
N LYS A 154 -11.49 -16.82 -3.00
CA LYS A 154 -12.14 -17.09 -1.71
C LYS A 154 -11.38 -16.57 -0.49
N GLY A 155 -10.27 -15.86 -0.66
CA GLY A 155 -9.60 -15.13 0.41
C GLY A 155 -10.18 -13.74 0.60
N ILE A 156 -10.02 -13.18 1.80
CA ILE A 156 -10.53 -11.84 2.10
C ILE A 156 -9.79 -10.74 1.35
N TRP A 157 -8.49 -10.92 1.14
CA TRP A 157 -7.69 -9.97 0.34
C TRP A 157 -8.17 -9.92 -1.11
N TYR A 158 -8.41 -11.09 -1.71
CA TYR A 158 -9.00 -11.19 -3.04
C TYR A 158 -10.39 -10.53 -3.10
N ALA A 159 -11.23 -10.76 -2.09
CA ALA A 159 -12.56 -10.13 -2.02
C ALA A 159 -12.47 -8.60 -2.01
N MET A 160 -11.52 -8.05 -1.24
CA MET A 160 -11.25 -6.61 -1.21
C MET A 160 -10.78 -6.10 -2.58
N GLU A 161 -9.86 -6.80 -3.23
CA GLU A 161 -9.36 -6.43 -4.56
C GLU A 161 -10.49 -6.42 -5.61
N GLN A 162 -11.38 -7.41 -5.58
CA GLN A 162 -12.55 -7.45 -6.47
C GLN A 162 -13.52 -6.29 -6.20
N GLN A 163 -13.70 -5.92 -4.95
CA GLN A 163 -14.52 -4.76 -4.58
C GLN A 163 -13.93 -3.47 -5.14
N ASN A 164 -12.61 -3.30 -5.09
CA ASN A 164 -11.93 -2.11 -5.62
C ASN A 164 -12.16 -1.94 -7.13
N LEU A 165 -12.14 -3.04 -7.89
CA LEU A 165 -12.35 -3.00 -9.34
C LEU A 165 -13.76 -2.54 -9.74
N LYS A 166 -14.72 -2.68 -8.84
CA LYS A 166 -16.12 -2.27 -9.07
C LYS A 166 -16.38 -0.79 -8.78
N GLN A 167 -15.40 -0.06 -8.25
CA GLN A 167 -15.57 1.36 -7.98
C GLN A 167 -15.77 2.15 -9.28
N ASN A 168 -16.78 3.00 -9.28
CA ASN A 168 -17.07 3.87 -10.42
C ASN A 168 -16.23 5.14 -10.31
N ILE A 169 -15.13 5.19 -11.07
CA ILE A 169 -14.22 6.33 -11.10
C ILE A 169 -14.22 6.88 -12.53
N SER A 170 -14.68 8.10 -12.71
CA SER A 170 -14.78 8.72 -14.03
C SER A 170 -14.60 10.24 -13.94
N GLY A 171 -14.32 10.86 -15.10
CA GLY A 171 -14.14 12.29 -15.19
C GLY A 171 -13.01 12.79 -14.31
N ARG A 172 -13.34 13.70 -13.39
CA ARG A 172 -12.37 14.33 -12.48
C ARG A 172 -12.31 13.66 -11.11
N ASP A 173 -12.98 12.53 -10.92
CA ASP A 173 -12.92 11.75 -9.69
C ASP A 173 -11.60 11.00 -9.57
N THR A 174 -11.13 10.85 -8.36
CA THR A 174 -9.93 10.04 -8.06
C THR A 174 -10.16 9.25 -6.79
N LEU A 175 -9.71 8.00 -6.79
CA LEU A 175 -9.64 7.17 -5.59
C LEU A 175 -8.17 6.93 -5.25
N PHE A 176 -7.75 7.44 -4.09
CA PHE A 176 -6.40 7.23 -3.57
C PHE A 176 -6.39 6.03 -2.63
N VAL A 177 -5.37 5.19 -2.76
CA VAL A 177 -5.29 3.92 -2.04
C VAL A 177 -3.92 3.75 -1.40
N VAL A 178 -3.91 3.29 -0.14
CA VAL A 178 -2.69 2.86 0.55
C VAL A 178 -2.92 1.46 1.07
N LYS A 179 -1.99 0.56 0.79
CA LYS A 179 -2.05 -0.83 1.27
C LYS A 179 -0.73 -1.23 1.92
N GLY A 180 -0.81 -2.10 2.91
CA GLY A 180 0.38 -2.67 3.51
C GLY A 180 0.06 -3.76 4.54
N GLY A 181 1.07 -4.56 4.83
CA GLY A 181 1.10 -5.45 5.97
C GLY A 181 1.95 -4.86 7.08
N THR A 182 1.64 -5.19 8.31
CA THR A 182 2.42 -4.75 9.47
C THR A 182 3.78 -5.45 9.52
N ILE A 183 4.86 -4.69 9.68
CA ILE A 183 6.23 -5.22 9.64
C ILE A 183 7.03 -4.94 10.92
N GLU A 184 6.43 -4.32 11.93
CA GLU A 184 7.11 -3.88 13.16
C GLU A 184 6.29 -4.15 14.42
N ASN A 185 6.92 -3.90 15.57
CA ASN A 185 6.28 -3.75 16.88
C ASN A 185 5.45 -4.96 17.34
N GLY A 186 5.96 -6.16 17.14
CA GLY A 186 5.25 -7.37 17.53
C GLY A 186 4.09 -7.76 16.64
N ASN A 187 3.87 -7.04 15.54
CA ASN A 187 2.83 -7.31 14.56
C ASN A 187 3.35 -8.13 13.37
N VAL A 188 4.29 -9.02 13.64
CA VAL A 188 4.89 -9.96 12.68
C VAL A 188 4.70 -11.37 13.20
N ILE A 189 4.24 -12.28 12.35
CA ILE A 189 4.01 -13.68 12.70
C ILE A 189 5.35 -14.41 12.81
N GLU A 190 6.19 -14.27 11.81
CA GLU A 190 7.52 -14.89 11.70
C GLU A 190 8.33 -14.22 10.60
N TYR A 191 9.59 -14.60 10.47
CA TYR A 191 10.47 -14.14 9.39
C TYR A 191 10.81 -15.33 8.49
N VAL A 192 10.73 -15.14 7.18
CA VAL A 192 10.89 -16.21 6.19
C VAL A 192 11.95 -15.89 5.15
N LYS A 193 12.56 -16.95 4.64
CA LYS A 193 13.36 -16.96 3.43
C LYS A 193 13.08 -18.25 2.66
N ASN A 194 13.78 -18.48 1.56
CA ASN A 194 13.72 -19.78 0.87
C ASN A 194 13.95 -20.93 1.87
N ARG A 195 12.97 -21.79 2.04
CA ARG A 195 12.97 -22.89 3.03
C ARG A 195 13.28 -24.25 2.41
N SER A 196 13.86 -24.28 1.21
CA SER A 196 14.16 -25.55 0.52
C SER A 196 15.07 -26.48 1.35
N HIS A 197 15.88 -25.93 2.24
CA HIS A 197 16.88 -26.65 3.02
C HIS A 197 16.81 -26.34 4.53
N ILE A 198 15.66 -25.79 4.99
CA ILE A 198 15.49 -25.38 6.40
C ILE A 198 14.39 -26.19 7.05
N LYS A 199 14.68 -26.75 8.23
CA LYS A 199 13.68 -27.46 9.02
C LYS A 199 12.77 -26.49 9.78
N PRO A 200 11.49 -26.84 10.08
CA PRO A 200 10.60 -25.98 10.85
C PRO A 200 11.18 -25.49 12.19
N SER A 201 12.01 -26.29 12.84
CA SER A 201 12.69 -25.90 14.09
C SER A 201 13.71 -24.77 13.92
N GLU A 202 14.13 -24.51 12.68
CA GLU A 202 15.11 -23.45 12.33
C GLU A 202 14.40 -22.17 11.85
N TYR A 203 13.06 -22.11 11.88
CA TYR A 203 12.31 -20.94 11.48
C TYR A 203 12.51 -19.79 12.47
N VAL A 204 12.69 -18.60 11.95
CA VAL A 204 13.11 -17.41 12.69
C VAL A 204 11.92 -16.57 13.10
N LYS A 205 11.89 -16.16 14.39
CA LYS A 205 10.84 -15.28 14.95
C LYS A 205 11.31 -13.85 15.17
N GLN A 206 12.58 -13.57 14.91
CA GLN A 206 13.20 -12.24 15.04
C GLN A 206 13.78 -11.79 13.70
N PRO A 207 13.95 -10.47 13.46
CA PRO A 207 14.61 -9.99 12.25
C PRO A 207 15.98 -10.62 12.05
N HIS A 208 16.27 -11.02 10.82
CA HIS A 208 17.53 -11.68 10.48
C HIS A 208 17.85 -11.44 9.00
N ASP A 209 19.15 -11.32 8.70
CA ASP A 209 19.62 -11.05 7.33
C ASP A 209 19.11 -12.09 6.33
N GLY A 210 18.59 -11.61 5.23
CA GLY A 210 18.02 -12.45 4.16
C GLY A 210 16.62 -12.97 4.43
N TYR A 211 16.03 -12.63 5.57
CA TYR A 211 14.65 -12.96 5.92
C TYR A 211 13.75 -11.76 5.75
N ILE A 212 12.46 -12.02 5.43
CA ILE A 212 11.43 -11.00 5.31
C ILE A 212 10.33 -11.24 6.35
N PRO A 213 9.67 -10.17 6.84
CA PRO A 213 8.59 -10.32 7.81
C PRO A 213 7.33 -10.85 7.17
N VAL A 214 6.61 -11.73 7.89
CA VAL A 214 5.25 -12.14 7.58
C VAL A 214 4.32 -11.28 8.42
N PRO A 215 3.54 -10.37 7.81
CA PRO A 215 2.67 -9.48 8.55
C PRO A 215 1.59 -10.22 9.34
N LYS A 216 1.33 -9.77 10.56
CA LYS A 216 0.21 -10.25 11.36
C LYS A 216 -1.12 -9.64 10.93
N TYR A 217 -1.09 -8.42 10.41
CA TYR A 217 -2.25 -7.69 9.90
C TYR A 217 -1.95 -7.08 8.56
N PHE A 218 -3.00 -6.93 7.74
CA PHE A 218 -2.98 -6.13 6.52
C PHE A 218 -4.00 -5.02 6.63
N PHE A 219 -3.66 -3.86 6.10
CA PHE A 219 -4.52 -2.68 6.08
C PHE A 219 -4.68 -2.13 4.67
N VAL A 220 -5.80 -1.47 4.47
CA VAL A 220 -6.08 -0.70 3.25
C VAL A 220 -6.71 0.62 3.70
N ALA A 221 -6.24 1.72 3.15
CA ALA A 221 -6.83 3.04 3.36
C ALA A 221 -7.28 3.62 2.02
N PHE A 222 -8.49 4.17 1.98
CA PHE A 222 -9.08 4.80 0.81
C PHE A 222 -9.40 6.26 1.08
N LEU A 223 -9.12 7.11 0.09
CA LEU A 223 -9.56 8.49 0.03
C LEU A 223 -10.23 8.73 -1.31
N GLU A 224 -11.53 9.03 -1.32
CA GLU A 224 -12.25 9.44 -2.52
C GLU A 224 -12.22 10.96 -2.65
N LYS A 225 -11.84 11.44 -3.82
CA LYS A 225 -11.95 12.84 -4.24
C LYS A 225 -12.98 12.89 -5.36
N LYS A 226 -14.17 13.37 -5.05
CA LYS A 226 -15.30 13.38 -5.97
C LYS A 226 -15.64 14.80 -6.43
N TYR A 227 -15.67 14.98 -7.74
CA TYR A 227 -16.01 16.27 -8.35
C TYR A 227 -17.52 16.49 -8.41
N ASN A 228 -17.95 17.68 -8.01
CA ASN A 228 -19.32 18.13 -8.17
C ASN A 228 -19.34 19.27 -9.19
N LYS A 229 -19.89 19.00 -10.37
CA LYS A 229 -19.96 19.99 -11.48
C LYS A 229 -20.86 21.19 -11.18
N ASP A 230 -21.87 21.01 -10.33
CA ASP A 230 -22.83 22.06 -10.02
C ASP A 230 -22.21 23.15 -9.14
N THR A 231 -21.29 22.76 -8.27
CA THR A 231 -20.57 23.69 -7.37
C THR A 231 -19.14 23.95 -7.80
N ASP A 232 -18.65 23.27 -8.84
CA ASP A 232 -17.23 23.29 -9.28
C ASP A 232 -16.28 23.08 -8.10
N SER A 233 -16.56 22.06 -7.29
CA SER A 233 -15.80 21.77 -6.10
C SER A 233 -15.63 20.25 -5.91
N PHE A 234 -14.76 19.86 -4.99
CA PHE A 234 -14.51 18.48 -4.64
C PHE A 234 -15.00 18.17 -3.23
N LYS A 235 -15.55 16.96 -3.07
CA LYS A 235 -15.86 16.39 -1.78
C LYS A 235 -14.93 15.20 -1.52
N TYR A 236 -14.48 15.07 -0.26
CA TYR A 236 -13.57 14.02 0.19
C TYR A 236 -14.27 13.10 1.17
N ASN A 237 -14.08 11.79 1.02
CA ASN A 237 -14.51 10.77 1.98
C ASN A 237 -13.41 9.72 2.11
N ALA A 238 -13.20 9.19 3.31
CA ALA A 238 -12.15 8.21 3.56
C ALA A 238 -12.63 7.11 4.49
N PHE A 239 -12.06 5.93 4.31
CA PHE A 239 -12.24 4.80 5.22
C PHE A 239 -11.10 3.79 5.02
N GLY A 240 -11.06 2.77 5.85
CA GLY A 240 -10.09 1.70 5.69
C GLY A 240 -10.62 0.33 6.07
N TYR A 241 -9.78 -0.66 5.81
CA TYR A 241 -9.96 -2.02 6.29
C TYR A 241 -8.79 -2.39 7.20
N TRP A 242 -9.09 -3.18 8.22
CA TRP A 242 -8.11 -3.83 9.07
C TRP A 242 -8.38 -5.33 9.09
N PHE A 243 -7.44 -6.11 8.53
CA PHE A 243 -7.57 -7.56 8.40
C PHE A 243 -6.55 -8.29 9.26
N LEU A 244 -6.98 -9.28 10.03
CA LEU A 244 -6.07 -10.24 10.62
C LEU A 244 -5.56 -11.17 9.50
N HIS A 245 -4.24 -11.31 9.38
CA HIS A 245 -3.62 -12.21 8.44
C HIS A 245 -3.55 -13.62 9.05
N GLU A 246 -4.42 -14.50 8.64
CA GLU A 246 -4.53 -15.86 9.13
C GLU A 246 -4.76 -16.86 8.01
N ASN A 247 -4.36 -18.09 8.24
CA ASN A 247 -4.56 -19.19 7.28
C ASN A 247 -5.98 -19.71 7.36
N LYS A 248 -6.92 -18.93 6.88
CA LYS A 248 -8.35 -19.21 6.95
C LYS A 248 -9.05 -18.64 5.71
N ALA A 249 -9.92 -19.45 5.10
CA ALA A 249 -10.73 -18.98 3.98
C ALA A 249 -11.79 -17.95 4.45
N PHE A 250 -12.09 -17.00 3.58
CA PHE A 250 -13.16 -16.03 3.76
C PHE A 250 -14.51 -16.74 3.57
N GLU A 251 -15.32 -16.79 4.60
CA GLU A 251 -16.59 -17.50 4.57
C GLU A 251 -17.72 -16.67 3.96
N LYS A 252 -18.75 -17.33 3.42
CA LYS A 252 -19.91 -16.65 2.80
C LYS A 252 -20.68 -15.75 3.76
N THR A 253 -20.67 -16.08 5.05
CA THR A 253 -21.33 -15.30 6.11
C THR A 253 -20.52 -14.10 6.55
N ASP A 254 -19.24 -14.08 6.21
CA ASP A 254 -18.34 -12.98 6.52
C ASP A 254 -18.42 -11.92 5.40
N LYS A 255 -18.38 -10.65 5.77
CA LYS A 255 -18.54 -9.52 4.83
C LYS A 255 -17.43 -8.50 5.04
N LEU A 256 -16.98 -7.87 3.96
CA LEU A 256 -15.97 -6.81 4.01
C LEU A 256 -16.38 -5.67 4.95
N GLY A 257 -17.66 -5.35 5.03
CA GLY A 257 -18.18 -4.33 5.94
C GLY A 257 -17.83 -4.58 7.42
N ASN A 258 -17.62 -5.85 7.81
CA ASN A 258 -17.23 -6.20 9.19
C ASN A 258 -15.81 -5.73 9.54
N TYR A 259 -15.00 -5.42 8.54
CA TYR A 259 -13.59 -5.02 8.69
C TYR A 259 -13.37 -3.53 8.44
N VAL A 260 -14.44 -2.79 8.18
CA VAL A 260 -14.38 -1.33 7.96
C VAL A 260 -13.99 -0.63 9.26
N VAL A 261 -13.02 0.25 9.15
CA VAL A 261 -12.56 1.13 10.21
C VAL A 261 -12.40 2.54 9.65
N ASN A 262 -12.43 3.54 10.50
CA ASN A 262 -12.06 4.89 10.06
C ASN A 262 -10.53 5.05 9.99
N ILE A 263 -10.09 6.12 9.36
CA ILE A 263 -8.65 6.38 9.16
C ILE A 263 -7.94 6.56 10.50
N LYS A 264 -8.56 7.25 11.46
CA LYS A 264 -7.98 7.45 12.80
C LYS A 264 -7.66 6.11 13.47
N THR A 265 -8.53 5.13 13.35
CA THR A 265 -8.29 3.78 13.88
C THR A 265 -7.10 3.12 13.22
N LEU A 266 -6.98 3.23 11.87
CA LEU A 266 -5.80 2.71 11.17
C LEU A 266 -4.51 3.39 11.61
N GLU A 267 -4.53 4.70 11.80
CA GLU A 267 -3.38 5.47 12.27
C GLU A 267 -2.94 5.01 13.66
N ASP A 268 -3.89 4.81 14.56
CA ASP A 268 -3.62 4.34 15.93
C ASP A 268 -3.01 2.92 15.92
N LYS A 269 -3.45 2.06 15.00
CA LYS A 269 -2.97 0.68 14.89
C LYS A 269 -1.62 0.55 14.17
N THR A 270 -1.34 1.41 13.22
CA THR A 270 -0.16 1.30 12.33
C THR A 270 0.94 2.29 12.65
N GLY A 271 0.62 3.41 13.30
CA GLY A 271 1.55 4.52 13.46
C GLY A 271 1.80 5.31 12.18
N ILE A 272 1.05 5.02 11.11
CA ILE A 272 1.16 5.71 9.81
C ILE A 272 0.15 6.87 9.80
N ASP A 273 0.59 8.05 9.36
CA ASP A 273 -0.26 9.21 9.12
C ASP A 273 -0.73 9.18 7.66
N PHE A 274 -1.95 8.71 7.46
CA PHE A 274 -2.54 8.57 6.12
C PHE A 274 -3.04 9.91 5.59
N PHE A 275 -2.88 10.11 4.29
CA PHE A 275 -3.41 11.27 3.58
C PHE A 275 -2.93 12.61 4.15
N CYS A 276 -1.70 12.62 4.62
CA CYS A 276 -1.09 13.77 5.30
C CYS A 276 -0.95 15.00 4.39
N ASN A 277 -1.02 14.84 3.09
CA ASN A 277 -0.94 15.95 2.13
C ASN A 277 -2.27 16.69 1.93
N LEU A 278 -3.37 16.19 2.50
CA LEU A 278 -4.63 16.95 2.56
C LEU A 278 -4.46 18.18 3.44
N PRO A 279 -5.15 19.29 3.12
CA PRO A 279 -5.26 20.40 4.07
C PRO A 279 -5.78 19.90 5.42
N ASP A 280 -5.20 20.40 6.52
CA ASP A 280 -5.44 19.89 7.88
C ASP A 280 -6.93 19.84 8.26
N GLU A 281 -7.71 20.82 7.84
CA GLU A 281 -9.17 20.86 8.09
C GLU A 281 -9.92 19.70 7.42
N ILE A 282 -9.56 19.38 6.17
CA ILE A 282 -10.16 18.28 5.41
C ILE A 282 -9.71 16.94 6.00
N GLU A 283 -8.43 16.84 6.33
CA GLU A 283 -7.85 15.64 6.95
C GLU A 283 -8.59 15.27 8.24
N LYS A 284 -8.83 16.24 9.12
CA LYS A 284 -9.60 16.04 10.37
C LYS A 284 -11.04 15.57 10.10
N GLU A 285 -11.67 16.13 9.09
CA GLU A 285 -13.06 15.78 8.72
C GLU A 285 -13.19 14.34 8.26
N VAL A 286 -12.27 13.86 7.43
CA VAL A 286 -12.35 12.53 6.82
C VAL A 286 -11.85 11.40 7.73
N GLU A 287 -10.99 11.69 8.71
CA GLU A 287 -10.35 10.68 9.55
C GLU A 287 -11.25 10.06 10.63
N ASN A 288 -12.16 10.83 11.20
CA ASN A 288 -12.93 10.47 12.39
C ASN A 288 -14.39 10.11 12.13
N VAL A 289 -14.72 9.73 10.92
CA VAL A 289 -16.09 9.37 10.58
C VAL A 289 -16.45 8.03 11.25
N ASP A 290 -17.64 7.96 11.84
CA ASP A 290 -18.16 6.73 12.45
C ASP A 290 -18.26 5.60 11.41
N ALA A 291 -17.89 4.37 11.79
CA ALA A 291 -17.89 3.21 10.91
C ALA A 291 -19.26 2.93 10.29
N GLU A 292 -20.35 3.12 11.04
CA GLU A 292 -21.70 2.90 10.51
C GLU A 292 -22.08 3.95 9.45
N VAL A 293 -21.61 5.19 9.61
CA VAL A 293 -21.77 6.25 8.59
C VAL A 293 -20.97 5.91 7.34
N ILE A 294 -19.74 5.43 7.50
CA ILE A 294 -18.89 4.96 6.39
C ILE A 294 -19.60 3.86 5.61
N LYS A 295 -20.12 2.86 6.28
CA LYS A 295 -20.80 1.73 5.65
C LYS A 295 -21.98 2.19 4.78
N LYS A 296 -22.75 3.18 5.24
CA LYS A 296 -23.84 3.76 4.46
C LYS A 296 -23.36 4.52 3.23
N LEU A 297 -22.33 5.37 3.42
CA LEU A 297 -21.77 6.20 2.34
C LEU A 297 -21.17 5.34 1.21
N TRP A 298 -20.51 4.24 1.56
CA TRP A 298 -19.80 3.39 0.60
C TRP A 298 -20.61 2.18 0.14
N GLY A 299 -21.87 2.07 0.58
CA GLY A 299 -22.81 1.06 0.11
C GLY A 299 -22.55 -0.35 0.68
N PHE A 300 -21.96 -0.47 1.83
CA PHE A 300 -21.84 -1.75 2.53
C PHE A 300 -23.20 -2.19 3.07
N LYS A 301 -23.50 -3.48 2.89
CA LYS A 301 -24.74 -4.11 3.38
C LYS A 301 -24.51 -4.84 4.69
#